data_70f73093617e686da392f38371abd760
#
_entry.id   70f73093617e686da392f38371abd760
#
_cell.length_a   1.000
_cell.length_b   1.000
_cell.length_c   1.000
_cell.angle_alpha   90.00
_cell.angle_beta   90.00
_cell.angle_gamma   90.00
#
_symmetry.space_group_name_H-M   'P 1'
#
loop_
_entity.id
_entity.type
_entity.pdbx_description
1 polymer ?
#
loop_
_entity_poly.entity_id
_entity_poly.type
_entity_poly.pdbx_seq_one_letter_code
_entity_poly.pdbx_strand_id
1 'polypeptide(L)'
;MLNLVCTSSDSSIKWPTAGWEVTTATSQGMNYDSLYAFSTQLESGDLGYIDGMLVIRNGMIVFEKEYTNDYDSLFKTTGTKLGKYNYYDPLWHPYYNNTRLHTMQSVSKSFTAAAVGIAINNGSIPSLDAKIMDYFGEYESSTPDPRRDAMTIRDVLTMTTGIQWDEFSMPYTDPTSNCVQMEESLDWIQYVIDQPMAFEPGEKYEYNSGATMLLSYLINKTTGQDLADYVKTNLFESLGITDYYWKHTPTGLTDAEGGLYLKSRDLAKFGYLYLHNGKWGNNQVLPENWVENTEAKPVDTIWPKFKYGFQWWLMPYGKNHTALLASGLGGQRMIVLPELDIVAVFTGWNIYEKPALDSWMAMNKMIDAVIDE
;
A
#
# COMPACT_ATOMS: atom_id res chain seq x y z
N MET A 1 47.34 -4.18 28.02
CA MET A 1 46.34 -3.46 27.21
C MET A 1 45.07 -4.29 27.15
N LEU A 2 44.10 -3.95 27.98
CA LEU A 2 42.80 -4.57 27.94
C LEU A 2 41.98 -3.92 26.79
N ASN A 3 41.64 -4.68 25.77
CA ASN A 3 40.67 -4.26 24.79
C ASN A 3 39.27 -4.28 25.44
N LEU A 4 38.75 -3.12 25.76
CA LEU A 4 37.32 -2.96 26.01
C LEU A 4 36.60 -3.13 24.66
N VAL A 5 35.97 -4.30 24.48
CA VAL A 5 34.95 -4.47 23.49
C VAL A 5 33.72 -3.74 23.99
N CYS A 6 33.45 -2.59 23.39
CA CYS A 6 32.19 -1.88 23.57
C CYS A 6 31.08 -2.75 22.97
N THR A 7 30.41 -3.56 23.78
CA THR A 7 29.16 -4.19 23.40
C THR A 7 28.10 -3.10 23.42
N SER A 8 27.76 -2.57 22.23
CA SER A 8 26.51 -1.83 22.06
C SER A 8 25.38 -2.70 22.61
N SER A 9 24.66 -2.20 23.59
CA SER A 9 23.43 -2.80 24.06
C SER A 9 22.45 -2.84 22.87
N ASP A 10 22.32 -4.00 22.27
CA ASP A 10 21.25 -4.31 21.36
C ASP A 10 19.96 -4.22 22.19
N SER A 11 19.30 -3.07 22.18
CA SER A 11 17.97 -2.93 22.75
C SER A 11 17.11 -3.86 21.91
N SER A 12 16.74 -5.00 22.47
CA SER A 12 16.03 -6.06 21.75
C SER A 12 14.78 -5.47 21.09
N ILE A 13 14.74 -5.51 19.77
CA ILE A 13 13.58 -5.09 18.96
C ILE A 13 12.33 -5.78 19.52
N LYS A 14 11.29 -4.99 19.80
CA LYS A 14 10.02 -5.52 20.29
C LYS A 14 9.15 -5.96 19.11
N TRP A 15 8.98 -7.26 19.00
CA TRP A 15 8.17 -7.86 17.94
C TRP A 15 6.74 -8.12 18.42
N PRO A 16 5.69 -7.64 17.71
CA PRO A 16 4.30 -7.86 18.13
C PRO A 16 3.78 -9.25 17.75
N THR A 17 4.55 -10.30 17.99
CA THR A 17 4.22 -11.69 17.66
C THR A 17 3.05 -12.23 18.49
N ALA A 18 2.85 -11.73 19.70
CA ALA A 18 1.70 -12.02 20.55
C ALA A 18 0.66 -10.87 20.56
N GLY A 19 0.81 -9.90 19.67
CA GLY A 19 0.06 -8.66 19.61
C GLY A 19 0.89 -7.45 20.04
N TRP A 20 0.39 -6.26 19.72
CA TRP A 20 1.05 -5.01 20.05
C TRP A 20 1.01 -4.70 21.56
N GLU A 21 2.17 -4.39 22.14
CA GLU A 21 2.22 -3.74 23.44
C GLU A 21 1.76 -2.27 23.31
N VAL A 22 1.08 -1.77 24.32
CA VAL A 22 0.63 -0.36 24.40
C VAL A 22 1.40 0.35 25.50
N THR A 23 1.84 1.57 25.20
CA THR A 23 2.58 2.41 26.17
C THR A 23 2.20 3.88 26.02
N THR A 24 2.76 4.75 26.82
CA THR A 24 2.53 6.20 26.70
C THR A 24 3.44 6.78 25.60
N ALA A 25 2.94 7.75 24.83
CA ALA A 25 3.72 8.45 23.83
C ALA A 25 5.01 9.04 24.40
N THR A 26 4.93 9.67 25.58
CA THR A 26 6.06 10.31 26.24
C THR A 26 7.17 9.32 26.64
N SER A 27 6.82 8.08 27.02
CA SER A 27 7.82 7.05 27.34
C SER A 27 8.62 6.58 26.13
N GLN A 28 8.13 6.88 24.94
CA GLN A 28 8.78 6.57 23.67
C GLN A 28 9.26 7.84 22.95
N GLY A 29 9.49 8.94 23.68
CA GLY A 29 10.00 10.19 23.13
C GLY A 29 9.05 10.87 22.14
N MET A 30 7.73 10.73 22.32
CA MET A 30 6.72 11.44 21.52
C MET A 30 5.87 12.36 22.39
N ASN A 31 5.54 13.52 21.86
CA ASN A 31 4.67 14.49 22.49
C ASN A 31 3.21 14.06 22.35
N TYR A 32 2.62 13.64 23.46
CA TYR A 32 1.21 13.21 23.49
C TYR A 32 0.26 14.34 23.12
N ASP A 33 0.50 15.57 23.57
CA ASP A 33 -0.40 16.69 23.30
C ASP A 33 -0.42 17.04 21.81
N SER A 34 0.71 16.92 21.11
CA SER A 34 0.79 17.09 19.65
C SER A 34 0.00 16.01 18.91
N LEU A 35 0.13 14.75 19.30
CA LEU A 35 -0.65 13.64 18.73
C LEU A 35 -2.14 13.81 19.02
N TYR A 36 -2.50 14.19 20.25
CA TYR A 36 -3.89 14.39 20.64
C TYR A 36 -4.53 15.58 19.92
N ALA A 37 -3.81 16.69 19.77
CA ALA A 37 -4.29 17.86 19.03
C ALA A 37 -4.54 17.52 17.55
N PHE A 38 -3.64 16.76 16.93
CA PHE A 38 -3.83 16.29 15.56
C PHE A 38 -5.02 15.31 15.45
N SER A 39 -5.13 14.38 16.39
CA SER A 39 -6.28 13.47 16.47
C SER A 39 -7.62 14.23 16.59
N THR A 40 -7.65 15.34 17.33
CA THR A 40 -8.84 16.17 17.45
C THR A 40 -9.24 16.82 16.11
N GLN A 41 -8.27 17.24 15.30
CA GLN A 41 -8.52 17.75 13.94
C GLN A 41 -9.08 16.66 13.01
N LEU A 42 -8.63 15.42 13.17
CA LEU A 42 -9.19 14.28 12.40
C LEU A 42 -10.63 13.99 12.83
N GLU A 43 -10.90 13.99 14.14
CA GLU A 43 -12.22 13.71 14.70
C GLU A 43 -13.25 14.79 14.35
N SER A 44 -12.83 16.07 14.27
CA SER A 44 -13.74 17.19 13.91
C SER A 44 -14.21 17.14 12.45
N GLY A 45 -13.55 16.36 11.60
CA GLY A 45 -13.78 16.33 10.16
C GLY A 45 -13.10 17.47 9.39
N ASP A 46 -12.24 18.29 10.05
CA ASP A 46 -11.50 19.37 9.39
C ASP A 46 -10.56 18.88 8.29
N LEU A 47 -10.21 17.58 8.33
CA LEU A 47 -9.36 16.89 7.36
C LEU A 47 -10.07 15.76 6.62
N GLY A 48 -11.40 15.84 6.53
CA GLY A 48 -12.26 14.87 5.88
C GLY A 48 -12.65 13.69 6.77
N TYR A 49 -13.29 12.69 6.17
CA TYR A 49 -13.79 11.52 6.89
C TYR A 49 -12.67 10.51 7.16
N ILE A 50 -12.01 10.66 8.30
CA ILE A 50 -10.98 9.73 8.80
C ILE A 50 -11.63 8.84 9.87
N ASP A 51 -11.37 7.52 9.79
CA ASP A 51 -11.96 6.50 10.67
C ASP A 51 -11.00 6.04 11.77
N GLY A 52 -9.71 6.27 11.59
CA GLY A 52 -8.74 5.88 12.60
C GLY A 52 -7.34 6.46 12.39
N MET A 53 -6.64 6.58 13.51
CA MET A 53 -5.22 6.93 13.61
C MET A 53 -4.54 5.97 14.57
N LEU A 54 -3.47 5.32 14.11
CA LEU A 54 -2.63 4.43 14.91
C LEU A 54 -1.17 4.81 14.70
N VAL A 55 -0.42 4.95 15.80
CA VAL A 55 1.01 5.26 15.76
C VAL A 55 1.78 4.23 16.57
N ILE A 56 2.74 3.60 15.92
CA ILE A 56 3.71 2.69 16.51
C ILE A 56 5.04 3.44 16.60
N ARG A 57 5.74 3.34 17.73
CA ARG A 57 7.13 3.75 17.90
C ARG A 57 7.88 2.76 18.76
N ASN A 58 9.11 2.40 18.35
CA ASN A 58 9.95 1.41 19.04
C ASN A 58 9.21 0.09 19.30
N GLY A 59 8.40 -0.37 18.36
CA GLY A 59 7.64 -1.61 18.44
C GLY A 59 6.44 -1.60 19.38
N MET A 60 5.97 -0.43 19.80
CA MET A 60 4.82 -0.30 20.72
C MET A 60 3.79 0.70 20.19
N ILE A 61 2.52 0.45 20.47
CA ILE A 61 1.46 1.44 20.23
C ILE A 61 1.65 2.59 21.20
N VAL A 62 1.87 3.79 20.67
CA VAL A 62 2.00 5.03 21.45
C VAL A 62 0.76 5.92 21.33
N PHE A 63 -0.02 5.73 20.29
CA PHE A 63 -1.31 6.38 20.09
C PHE A 63 -2.23 5.53 19.24
N GLU A 64 -3.49 5.42 19.62
CA GLU A 64 -4.52 4.75 18.83
C GLU A 64 -5.88 5.37 19.14
N LYS A 65 -6.59 5.77 18.11
CA LYS A 65 -7.95 6.26 18.23
C LYS A 65 -8.76 5.91 16.98
N GLU A 66 -9.96 5.42 17.19
CA GLU A 66 -10.98 5.23 16.14
C GLU A 66 -11.97 6.41 16.22
N TYR A 67 -12.42 6.88 15.07
CA TYR A 67 -13.42 7.94 14.93
C TYR A 67 -14.67 7.35 14.33
N THR A 68 -15.83 7.92 14.69
CA THR A 68 -17.12 7.43 14.19
C THR A 68 -17.63 8.38 13.12
N ASN A 69 -17.78 7.87 11.90
CA ASN A 69 -18.45 8.54 10.81
C ASN A 69 -19.79 7.85 10.51
N ASP A 70 -20.87 8.62 10.34
CA ASP A 70 -22.17 8.10 9.96
C ASP A 70 -22.28 7.95 8.45
N TYR A 71 -21.72 6.86 7.93
CA TYR A 71 -21.74 6.55 6.49
C TYR A 71 -23.15 6.34 5.95
N ASP A 72 -24.08 5.82 6.74
CA ASP A 72 -25.48 5.66 6.31
C ASP A 72 -26.13 7.00 5.99
N SER A 73 -25.84 8.03 6.76
CA SER A 73 -26.29 9.40 6.48
C SER A 73 -25.54 10.01 5.31
N LEU A 74 -24.23 9.80 5.21
CA LEU A 74 -23.41 10.26 4.08
C LEU A 74 -23.90 9.67 2.76
N PHE A 75 -24.15 8.37 2.70
CA PHE A 75 -24.65 7.69 1.51
C PHE A 75 -26.00 8.23 1.06
N LYS A 76 -26.90 8.55 1.99
CA LYS A 76 -28.22 9.13 1.67
C LYS A 76 -28.12 10.53 1.08
N THR A 77 -27.13 11.32 1.50
CA THR A 77 -27.02 12.73 1.10
C THR A 77 -26.18 12.92 -0.16
N THR A 78 -25.14 12.10 -0.34
CA THR A 78 -24.16 12.24 -1.44
C THR A 78 -24.39 11.26 -2.58
N GLY A 79 -24.88 10.06 -2.28
CA GLY A 79 -24.96 8.94 -3.19
C GLY A 79 -25.83 9.11 -4.43
N THR A 80 -26.78 10.05 -4.43
CA THR A 80 -27.69 10.27 -5.57
C THR A 80 -27.12 11.18 -6.66
N LYS A 81 -25.95 11.78 -6.45
CA LYS A 81 -25.39 12.84 -7.33
C LYS A 81 -24.21 12.37 -8.18
N LEU A 82 -23.76 11.15 -8.03
CA LEU A 82 -22.51 10.67 -8.54
C LEU A 82 -22.72 9.62 -9.62
N GLY A 83 -21.75 9.50 -10.52
CA GLY A 83 -21.79 8.60 -11.66
C GLY A 83 -21.88 7.12 -11.29
N LYS A 84 -21.59 6.25 -12.22
CA LYS A 84 -21.77 4.80 -12.13
C LYS A 84 -21.03 4.16 -10.95
N TYR A 85 -19.82 4.65 -10.60
CA TYR A 85 -19.10 4.29 -9.38
C TYR A 85 -19.35 5.33 -8.29
N ASN A 86 -20.44 5.15 -7.60
CA ASN A 86 -20.76 5.94 -6.42
C ASN A 86 -20.13 5.29 -5.18
N TYR A 87 -18.93 5.70 -4.83
CA TYR A 87 -18.21 5.18 -3.67
C TYR A 87 -18.88 5.50 -2.32
N TYR A 88 -19.96 6.24 -2.31
CA TYR A 88 -20.85 6.40 -1.15
C TYR A 88 -22.14 5.57 -1.27
N ASP A 89 -22.21 4.63 -2.20
CA ASP A 89 -23.23 3.60 -2.20
C ASP A 89 -22.91 2.57 -1.08
N PRO A 90 -23.91 2.01 -0.39
CA PRO A 90 -23.70 0.97 0.63
C PRO A 90 -22.90 -0.24 0.16
N LEU A 91 -22.86 -0.52 -1.16
CA LEU A 91 -22.02 -1.57 -1.74
C LEU A 91 -20.52 -1.29 -1.59
N TRP A 92 -20.12 -0.03 -1.43
CA TRP A 92 -18.75 0.44 -1.28
C TRP A 92 -18.39 0.82 0.16
N HIS A 93 -19.18 0.30 1.14
CA HIS A 93 -18.93 0.61 2.54
C HIS A 93 -17.45 0.35 2.91
N PRO A 94 -16.77 1.31 3.62
CA PRO A 94 -15.35 1.16 3.96
C PRO A 94 -15.05 -0.04 4.86
N TYR A 95 -16.04 -0.50 5.62
CA TYR A 95 -15.93 -1.69 6.47
C TYR A 95 -16.61 -2.89 5.83
N TYR A 96 -15.88 -4.00 5.71
CA TYR A 96 -16.40 -5.24 5.15
C TYR A 96 -17.49 -5.85 6.04
N ASN A 97 -18.70 -5.97 5.52
CA ASN A 97 -19.82 -6.66 6.17
C ASN A 97 -20.00 -6.31 7.68
N ASN A 98 -19.89 -5.05 8.04
CA ASN A 98 -19.97 -4.57 9.42
C ASN A 98 -18.93 -5.17 10.38
N THR A 99 -17.82 -5.67 9.87
CA THR A 99 -16.66 -6.08 10.66
C THR A 99 -15.76 -4.88 10.97
N ARG A 100 -14.60 -5.14 11.61
CA ARG A 100 -13.55 -4.12 11.80
C ARG A 100 -12.50 -4.15 10.68
N LEU A 101 -12.74 -4.88 9.60
CA LEU A 101 -11.90 -4.91 8.42
C LEU A 101 -12.19 -3.70 7.56
N HIS A 102 -11.26 -2.77 7.50
CA HIS A 102 -11.35 -1.56 6.68
C HIS A 102 -10.76 -1.80 5.29
N THR A 103 -11.31 -1.19 4.26
CA THR A 103 -10.74 -1.24 2.91
C THR A 103 -9.35 -0.61 2.90
N MET A 104 -8.44 -1.23 2.18
CA MET A 104 -7.07 -0.73 2.00
C MET A 104 -6.90 0.03 0.68
N GLN A 105 -7.79 -0.17 -0.27
CA GLN A 105 -7.67 0.41 -1.60
C GLN A 105 -6.26 0.18 -2.16
N SER A 106 -5.64 1.15 -2.81
CA SER A 106 -4.32 1.00 -3.44
C SER A 106 -3.15 0.65 -2.48
N VAL A 107 -3.35 0.66 -1.16
CA VAL A 107 -2.40 0.05 -0.22
C VAL A 107 -2.21 -1.44 -0.52
N SER A 108 -3.22 -2.12 -1.09
CA SER A 108 -3.16 -3.52 -1.55
C SER A 108 -1.98 -3.79 -2.49
N LYS A 109 -1.61 -2.80 -3.31
CA LYS A 109 -0.49 -2.89 -4.26
C LYS A 109 0.85 -3.19 -3.58
N SER A 110 1.08 -2.61 -2.40
CA SER A 110 2.32 -2.86 -1.65
C SER A 110 2.41 -4.30 -1.13
N PHE A 111 1.28 -4.91 -0.77
CA PHE A 111 1.21 -6.33 -0.42
C PHE A 111 1.46 -7.23 -1.63
N THR A 112 0.91 -6.86 -2.79
CA THR A 112 1.17 -7.56 -4.06
C THR A 112 2.65 -7.52 -4.42
N ALA A 113 3.30 -6.35 -4.27
CA ALA A 113 4.74 -6.23 -4.50
C ALA A 113 5.56 -7.11 -3.54
N ALA A 114 5.19 -7.16 -2.26
CA ALA A 114 5.83 -8.04 -1.29
C ALA A 114 5.72 -9.53 -1.70
N ALA A 115 4.56 -9.96 -2.20
CA ALA A 115 4.37 -11.31 -2.72
C ALA A 115 5.29 -11.62 -3.90
N VAL A 116 5.48 -10.68 -4.83
CA VAL A 116 6.45 -10.83 -5.94
C VAL A 116 7.86 -10.97 -5.39
N GLY A 117 8.26 -10.16 -4.41
CA GLY A 117 9.57 -10.28 -3.75
C GLY A 117 9.80 -11.66 -3.13
N ILE A 118 8.80 -12.19 -2.42
CA ILE A 118 8.85 -13.53 -1.84
C ILE A 118 8.95 -14.60 -2.95
N ALA A 119 8.19 -14.46 -4.04
CA ALA A 119 8.21 -15.40 -5.16
C ALA A 119 9.55 -15.40 -5.92
N ILE A 120 10.23 -14.26 -5.97
CA ILE A 120 11.61 -14.18 -6.50
C ILE A 120 12.58 -14.90 -5.55
N ASN A 121 12.45 -14.65 -4.24
CA ASN A 121 13.35 -15.24 -3.25
C ASN A 121 13.27 -16.76 -3.19
N ASN A 122 12.08 -17.34 -3.37
CA ASN A 122 11.90 -18.78 -3.39
C ASN A 122 12.09 -19.44 -4.77
N GLY A 123 12.44 -18.65 -5.80
CA GLY A 123 12.73 -19.13 -7.14
C GLY A 123 11.50 -19.39 -8.03
N SER A 124 10.29 -19.08 -7.57
CA SER A 124 9.06 -19.19 -8.40
C SER A 124 9.05 -18.18 -9.54
N ILE A 125 9.65 -17.01 -9.32
CA ILE A 125 9.92 -15.97 -10.32
C ILE A 125 11.44 -15.84 -10.44
N PRO A 126 12.02 -15.88 -11.67
CA PRO A 126 13.48 -15.93 -11.83
C PRO A 126 14.20 -14.64 -11.44
N SER A 127 13.65 -13.47 -11.75
CA SER A 127 14.22 -12.16 -11.39
C SER A 127 13.25 -11.01 -11.69
N LEU A 128 13.59 -9.81 -11.21
CA LEU A 128 12.90 -8.57 -11.55
C LEU A 128 12.98 -8.21 -13.05
N ASP A 129 14.04 -8.66 -13.73
CA ASP A 129 14.31 -8.34 -15.13
C ASP A 129 13.72 -9.39 -16.10
N ALA A 130 12.99 -10.39 -15.57
CA ALA A 130 12.23 -11.32 -16.39
C ALA A 130 11.10 -10.58 -17.12
N LYS A 131 10.90 -10.94 -18.38
CA LYS A 131 9.83 -10.39 -19.22
C LYS A 131 8.50 -10.90 -18.75
N ILE A 132 7.61 -9.99 -18.34
CA ILE A 132 6.36 -10.39 -17.75
C ILE A 132 5.42 -11.07 -18.78
N MET A 133 5.46 -10.65 -20.03
CA MET A 133 4.58 -11.19 -21.07
C MET A 133 4.89 -12.65 -21.43
N ASP A 134 6.06 -13.19 -21.08
CA ASP A 134 6.39 -14.61 -21.26
C ASP A 134 5.44 -15.54 -20.47
N TYR A 135 4.74 -15.01 -19.48
CA TYR A 135 3.78 -15.74 -18.65
C TYR A 135 2.31 -15.62 -19.11
N PHE A 136 2.06 -14.84 -20.18
CA PHE A 136 0.71 -14.49 -20.64
C PHE A 136 0.36 -15.12 -22.01
N GLY A 137 0.93 -16.28 -22.33
CA GLY A 137 0.79 -16.92 -23.64
C GLY A 137 -0.63 -17.28 -24.06
N GLU A 138 -1.61 -17.29 -23.16
CA GLU A 138 -3.03 -17.47 -23.45
C GLU A 138 -3.78 -16.17 -23.80
N TYR A 139 -3.15 -15.02 -23.64
CA TYR A 139 -3.73 -13.71 -23.95
C TYR A 139 -3.17 -13.17 -25.27
N GLU A 140 -4.04 -12.75 -26.13
CA GLU A 140 -3.69 -12.05 -27.37
C GLU A 140 -4.17 -10.60 -27.28
N SER A 141 -3.27 -9.65 -27.57
CA SER A 141 -3.62 -8.23 -27.56
C SER A 141 -4.36 -7.84 -28.85
N SER A 142 -5.47 -7.13 -28.70
CA SER A 142 -6.15 -6.48 -29.81
C SER A 142 -5.35 -5.29 -30.40
N THR A 143 -4.32 -4.83 -29.68
CA THR A 143 -3.38 -3.78 -30.12
C THR A 143 -1.94 -4.31 -30.08
N PRO A 144 -1.54 -5.21 -31.01
CA PRO A 144 -0.20 -5.80 -30.99
C PRO A 144 0.89 -4.74 -31.09
N ASP A 145 1.87 -4.80 -30.19
CA ASP A 145 3.02 -3.90 -30.18
C ASP A 145 4.24 -4.62 -29.59
N PRO A 146 5.38 -4.70 -30.32
CA PRO A 146 6.55 -5.44 -29.84
C PRO A 146 7.20 -4.84 -28.58
N ARG A 147 6.92 -3.59 -28.25
CA ARG A 147 7.38 -2.96 -26.99
C ARG A 147 6.80 -3.68 -25.77
N ARG A 148 5.56 -4.17 -25.86
CA ARG A 148 4.91 -4.92 -24.77
C ARG A 148 5.73 -6.15 -24.37
N ASP A 149 6.31 -6.85 -25.32
CA ASP A 149 7.11 -8.05 -25.09
C ASP A 149 8.45 -7.74 -24.39
N ALA A 150 8.87 -6.48 -24.38
CA ALA A 150 10.07 -6.04 -23.67
C ALA A 150 9.81 -5.70 -22.20
N MET A 151 8.54 -5.54 -21.79
CA MET A 151 8.14 -5.14 -20.43
C MET A 151 8.62 -6.17 -19.39
N THR A 152 9.34 -5.69 -18.37
CA THR A 152 9.84 -6.50 -17.27
C THR A 152 8.92 -6.43 -16.04
N ILE A 153 9.09 -7.38 -15.12
CA ILE A 153 8.41 -7.35 -13.81
C ILE A 153 8.78 -6.07 -13.04
N ARG A 154 10.02 -5.59 -13.19
CA ARG A 154 10.48 -4.32 -12.61
C ARG A 154 9.64 -3.14 -13.13
N ASP A 155 9.38 -3.07 -14.43
CA ASP A 155 8.61 -1.98 -15.03
C ASP A 155 7.19 -1.93 -14.48
N VAL A 156 6.59 -3.08 -14.21
CA VAL A 156 5.28 -3.17 -13.56
C VAL A 156 5.35 -2.69 -12.09
N LEU A 157 6.35 -3.14 -11.33
CA LEU A 157 6.52 -2.74 -9.93
C LEU A 157 6.84 -1.25 -9.78
N THR A 158 7.44 -0.62 -10.76
CA THR A 158 7.82 0.80 -10.75
C THR A 158 6.82 1.69 -11.48
N MET A 159 5.71 1.14 -11.99
CA MET A 159 4.71 1.90 -12.78
C MET A 159 5.32 2.56 -14.03
N THR A 160 6.21 1.85 -14.72
CA THR A 160 6.88 2.30 -15.95
C THR A 160 6.63 1.33 -17.11
N THR A 161 5.43 0.78 -17.19
CA THR A 161 5.05 -0.25 -18.16
C THR A 161 5.07 0.21 -19.62
N GLY A 162 4.91 1.51 -19.86
CA GLY A 162 4.72 2.08 -21.18
C GLY A 162 3.31 1.88 -21.76
N ILE A 163 2.43 1.15 -21.10
CA ILE A 163 1.01 0.99 -21.48
C ILE A 163 0.32 2.34 -21.32
N GLN A 164 -0.47 2.74 -22.31
CA GLN A 164 -1.29 3.95 -22.23
C GLN A 164 -2.37 3.78 -21.15
N TRP A 165 -2.32 4.61 -20.14
CA TRP A 165 -3.24 4.56 -19.02
C TRP A 165 -3.45 5.94 -18.43
N ASP A 166 -4.68 6.28 -18.13
CA ASP A 166 -5.02 7.52 -17.45
C ASP A 166 -5.80 7.23 -16.17
N GLU A 167 -5.11 7.36 -15.04
CA GLU A 167 -5.69 7.10 -13.72
C GLU A 167 -6.15 8.37 -13.01
N PHE A 168 -5.59 9.54 -13.35
CA PHE A 168 -5.75 10.73 -12.51
C PHE A 168 -6.40 11.93 -13.18
N SER A 169 -6.51 11.97 -14.50
CA SER A 169 -7.17 13.09 -15.18
C SER A 169 -8.68 13.05 -15.04
N MET A 170 -9.23 11.85 -14.82
CA MET A 170 -10.65 11.60 -14.59
C MET A 170 -10.88 11.05 -13.17
N PRO A 171 -11.95 11.45 -12.50
CA PRO A 171 -12.31 10.81 -11.22
C PRO A 171 -12.72 9.36 -11.44
N TYR A 172 -12.51 8.50 -10.44
CA TYR A 172 -12.95 7.09 -10.46
C TYR A 172 -14.47 6.89 -10.60
N THR A 173 -15.25 7.96 -10.59
CA THR A 173 -16.69 7.94 -10.89
C THR A 173 -16.98 8.14 -12.38
N ASP A 174 -15.99 8.50 -13.18
CA ASP A 174 -16.15 8.72 -14.61
C ASP A 174 -16.03 7.39 -15.37
N PRO A 175 -17.05 7.02 -16.15
CA PRO A 175 -17.05 5.75 -16.91
C PRO A 175 -15.98 5.70 -18.02
N THR A 176 -15.30 6.81 -18.30
CA THR A 176 -14.18 6.86 -19.28
C THR A 176 -12.82 6.62 -18.62
N SER A 177 -12.73 6.58 -17.30
CA SER A 177 -11.51 6.22 -16.58
C SER A 177 -11.09 4.77 -16.92
N ASN A 178 -9.82 4.56 -17.20
CA ASN A 178 -9.29 3.21 -17.48
C ASN A 178 -9.54 2.25 -16.32
N CYS A 179 -9.40 2.70 -15.08
CA CYS A 179 -9.65 1.86 -13.90
C CYS A 179 -11.11 1.39 -13.87
N VAL A 180 -12.06 2.31 -14.05
CA VAL A 180 -13.50 1.99 -14.10
C VAL A 180 -13.82 1.01 -15.24
N GLN A 181 -13.28 1.25 -16.44
CA GLN A 181 -13.52 0.37 -17.58
C GLN A 181 -12.93 -1.02 -17.37
N MET A 182 -11.76 -1.12 -16.75
CA MET A 182 -11.17 -2.39 -16.35
C MET A 182 -12.06 -3.14 -15.35
N GLU A 183 -12.47 -2.49 -14.27
CA GLU A 183 -13.30 -3.08 -13.23
C GLU A 183 -14.69 -3.52 -13.74
N GLU A 184 -15.19 -2.89 -14.80
CA GLU A 184 -16.44 -3.26 -15.45
C GLU A 184 -16.29 -4.35 -16.50
N SER A 185 -15.07 -4.63 -16.94
CA SER A 185 -14.80 -5.69 -17.90
C SER A 185 -14.97 -7.07 -17.26
N LEU A 186 -15.22 -8.08 -18.09
CA LEU A 186 -15.31 -9.46 -17.62
C LEU A 186 -13.95 -10.07 -17.31
N ASP A 187 -12.90 -9.58 -17.98
CA ASP A 187 -11.51 -10.02 -17.78
C ASP A 187 -10.60 -8.80 -17.68
N TRP A 188 -10.17 -8.51 -16.47
CA TRP A 188 -9.31 -7.37 -16.19
C TRP A 188 -7.93 -7.49 -16.83
N ILE A 189 -7.41 -8.71 -16.93
CA ILE A 189 -6.12 -8.97 -17.56
C ILE A 189 -6.18 -8.68 -19.07
N GLN A 190 -7.21 -9.20 -19.75
CA GLN A 190 -7.41 -8.93 -21.16
C GLN A 190 -7.59 -7.43 -21.43
N TYR A 191 -8.37 -6.74 -20.57
CA TYR A 191 -8.53 -5.29 -20.69
C TYR A 191 -7.20 -4.55 -20.66
N VAL A 192 -6.30 -4.89 -19.72
CA VAL A 192 -4.97 -4.25 -19.60
C VAL A 192 -4.09 -4.56 -20.81
N ILE A 193 -4.09 -5.81 -21.26
CA ILE A 193 -3.29 -6.25 -22.41
C ILE A 193 -3.79 -5.60 -23.71
N ASP A 194 -5.05 -5.26 -23.82
CA ASP A 194 -5.66 -4.59 -24.97
C ASP A 194 -5.35 -3.08 -25.03
N GLN A 195 -4.83 -2.46 -23.94
CA GLN A 195 -4.45 -1.06 -24.00
C GLN A 195 -3.23 -0.84 -24.91
N PRO A 196 -3.17 0.22 -25.73
CA PRO A 196 -2.02 0.48 -26.59
C PRO A 196 -0.77 0.85 -25.79
N MET A 197 0.37 0.72 -26.42
CA MET A 197 1.65 1.20 -25.85
C MET A 197 1.86 2.67 -26.20
N ALA A 198 2.09 3.51 -25.19
CA ALA A 198 2.39 4.93 -25.35
C ALA A 198 3.91 5.22 -25.33
N PHE A 199 4.67 4.45 -24.55
CA PHE A 199 6.11 4.65 -24.31
C PHE A 199 6.84 3.30 -24.38
N GLU A 200 8.16 3.36 -24.38
CA GLU A 200 8.99 2.16 -24.11
C GLU A 200 8.87 1.78 -22.62
N PRO A 201 8.85 0.48 -22.28
CA PRO A 201 8.94 0.05 -20.89
C PRO A 201 10.18 0.63 -20.20
N GLY A 202 10.02 1.14 -18.98
CA GLY A 202 11.08 1.80 -18.22
C GLY A 202 11.27 3.29 -18.53
N GLU A 203 10.65 3.82 -19.57
CA GLU A 203 10.88 5.21 -20.03
C GLU A 203 10.19 6.24 -19.16
N LYS A 204 8.93 6.00 -18.80
CA LYS A 204 8.07 7.01 -18.12
C LYS A 204 7.21 6.38 -17.04
N TYR A 205 7.14 7.07 -15.90
CA TYR A 205 6.19 6.76 -14.85
C TYR A 205 4.75 7.09 -15.29
N GLU A 206 3.87 6.13 -15.13
CA GLU A 206 2.43 6.30 -15.32
C GLU A 206 1.70 5.36 -14.35
N TYR A 207 1.05 5.97 -13.33
CA TYR A 207 0.33 5.17 -12.34
C TYR A 207 -0.78 4.39 -13.02
N ASN A 208 -0.74 3.08 -12.86
CA ASN A 208 -1.58 2.15 -13.59
C ASN A 208 -2.04 1.00 -12.67
N SER A 209 -3.27 1.10 -12.17
CA SER A 209 -3.87 0.05 -11.33
C SER A 209 -3.98 -1.27 -12.07
N GLY A 210 -4.28 -1.24 -13.37
CA GLY A 210 -4.35 -2.44 -14.20
C GLY A 210 -3.01 -3.17 -14.32
N ALA A 211 -1.90 -2.44 -14.36
CA ALA A 211 -0.59 -3.07 -14.38
C ALA A 211 -0.35 -3.93 -13.12
N THR A 212 -0.87 -3.53 -11.96
CA THR A 212 -0.76 -4.34 -10.74
C THR A 212 -1.54 -5.66 -10.86
N MET A 213 -2.62 -5.69 -11.63
CA MET A 213 -3.37 -6.92 -11.88
C MET A 213 -2.54 -7.96 -12.64
N LEU A 214 -1.60 -7.52 -13.50
CA LEU A 214 -0.65 -8.43 -14.15
C LEU A 214 0.21 -9.18 -13.13
N LEU A 215 0.53 -8.57 -11.98
CA LEU A 215 1.28 -9.23 -10.90
C LEU A 215 0.45 -10.30 -10.18
N SER A 216 -0.87 -10.07 -9.99
CA SER A 216 -1.77 -11.10 -9.46
C SER A 216 -1.78 -12.34 -10.35
N TYR A 217 -1.94 -12.14 -11.65
CA TYR A 217 -1.90 -13.21 -12.63
C TYR A 217 -0.52 -13.90 -12.66
N LEU A 218 0.57 -13.14 -12.63
CA LEU A 218 1.96 -13.67 -12.57
C LEU A 218 2.14 -14.61 -11.37
N ILE A 219 1.72 -14.22 -10.17
CA ILE A 219 1.80 -15.05 -8.97
C ILE A 219 1.00 -16.35 -9.20
N ASN A 220 -0.22 -16.25 -9.72
CA ASN A 220 -1.02 -17.44 -9.99
C ASN A 220 -0.33 -18.39 -10.98
N LYS A 221 0.24 -17.88 -12.07
CA LYS A 221 0.95 -18.67 -13.10
C LYS A 221 2.21 -19.33 -12.58
N THR A 222 3.00 -18.61 -11.77
CA THR A 222 4.32 -19.08 -11.36
C THR A 222 4.29 -19.95 -10.12
N THR A 223 3.28 -19.79 -9.26
CA THR A 223 3.18 -20.52 -7.98
C THR A 223 2.05 -21.56 -7.98
N GLY A 224 1.09 -21.48 -8.91
CA GLY A 224 -0.12 -22.30 -8.91
C GLY A 224 -1.13 -21.93 -7.81
N GLN A 225 -0.91 -20.83 -7.09
CA GLN A 225 -1.78 -20.32 -6.04
C GLN A 225 -2.38 -18.98 -6.44
N ASP A 226 -3.61 -18.70 -6.03
CA ASP A 226 -4.13 -17.33 -6.09
C ASP A 226 -3.33 -16.41 -5.18
N LEU A 227 -3.26 -15.10 -5.53
CA LEU A 227 -2.44 -14.13 -4.79
C LEU A 227 -2.82 -14.06 -3.30
N ALA A 228 -4.13 -14.08 -2.98
CA ALA A 228 -4.58 -14.01 -1.59
C ALA A 228 -4.12 -15.24 -0.78
N ASP A 229 -4.18 -16.43 -1.36
CA ASP A 229 -3.71 -17.68 -0.73
C ASP A 229 -2.18 -17.69 -0.60
N TYR A 230 -1.48 -17.19 -1.62
CA TYR A 230 -0.03 -17.08 -1.58
C TYR A 230 0.45 -16.11 -0.49
N VAL A 231 -0.18 -14.94 -0.40
CA VAL A 231 0.10 -13.93 0.64
C VAL A 231 -0.27 -14.46 2.03
N LYS A 232 -1.40 -15.17 2.16
CA LYS A 232 -1.77 -15.82 3.42
C LYS A 232 -0.65 -16.70 3.95
N THR A 233 -0.18 -17.61 3.13
CA THR A 233 0.81 -18.63 3.55
C THR A 233 2.21 -18.04 3.76
N ASN A 234 2.63 -17.13 2.87
CA ASN A 234 4.03 -16.70 2.84
C ASN A 234 4.28 -15.36 3.56
N LEU A 235 3.22 -14.61 3.90
CA LEU A 235 3.34 -13.31 4.55
C LEU A 235 2.45 -13.22 5.80
N PHE A 236 1.14 -13.41 5.66
CA PHE A 236 0.19 -13.16 6.76
C PHE A 236 0.38 -14.11 7.94
N GLU A 237 0.63 -15.39 7.69
CA GLU A 237 0.90 -16.37 8.76
C GLU A 237 2.13 -15.99 9.57
N SER A 238 3.20 -15.51 8.95
CA SER A 238 4.39 -15.00 9.63
C SER A 238 4.12 -13.80 10.51
N LEU A 239 3.24 -12.89 10.06
CA LEU A 239 2.85 -11.68 10.80
C LEU A 239 1.73 -11.93 11.82
N GLY A 240 1.17 -13.14 11.87
CA GLY A 240 0.02 -13.47 12.70
C GLY A 240 -1.23 -12.67 12.29
N ILE A 241 -1.43 -12.45 10.98
CA ILE A 241 -2.63 -11.85 10.39
C ILE A 241 -3.57 -12.98 10.01
N THR A 242 -4.67 -13.11 10.72
CA THR A 242 -5.62 -14.22 10.54
C THR A 242 -6.99 -13.76 10.05
N ASP A 243 -7.30 -12.47 10.20
CA ASP A 243 -8.59 -11.88 9.87
C ASP A 243 -8.38 -10.83 8.78
N TYR A 244 -8.80 -11.15 7.57
CA TYR A 244 -8.73 -10.30 6.39
C TYR A 244 -9.81 -10.71 5.40
N TYR A 245 -10.10 -9.84 4.45
CA TYR A 245 -10.87 -10.15 3.26
C TYR A 245 -10.15 -9.55 2.05
N TRP A 246 -10.13 -10.29 0.93
CA TRP A 246 -9.57 -9.80 -0.31
C TRP A 246 -10.57 -10.08 -1.45
N LYS A 247 -10.96 -9.04 -2.17
CA LYS A 247 -11.88 -9.14 -3.31
C LYS A 247 -11.26 -9.94 -4.44
N HIS A 248 -12.11 -10.48 -5.30
CA HIS A 248 -11.71 -11.16 -6.53
C HIS A 248 -12.38 -10.52 -7.74
N THR A 249 -11.69 -10.59 -8.87
CA THR A 249 -12.21 -10.20 -10.19
C THR A 249 -13.28 -11.16 -10.67
N PRO A 250 -14.04 -10.84 -11.74
CA PRO A 250 -14.99 -11.77 -12.33
C PRO A 250 -14.38 -13.09 -12.79
N THR A 251 -13.09 -13.12 -13.15
CA THR A 251 -12.36 -14.33 -13.53
C THR A 251 -11.84 -15.13 -12.34
N GLY A 252 -12.02 -14.65 -11.10
CA GLY A 252 -11.60 -15.32 -9.87
C GLY A 252 -10.17 -15.04 -9.43
N LEU A 253 -9.44 -14.15 -10.10
CA LEU A 253 -8.14 -13.67 -9.60
C LEU A 253 -8.33 -12.70 -8.43
N THR A 254 -7.41 -12.71 -7.48
CA THR A 254 -7.38 -11.71 -6.42
C THR A 254 -7.24 -10.30 -7.01
N ASP A 255 -8.08 -9.37 -6.58
CA ASP A 255 -8.00 -7.95 -6.88
C ASP A 255 -6.77 -7.33 -6.19
N ALA A 256 -5.65 -7.37 -6.89
CA ALA A 256 -4.34 -6.94 -6.40
C ALA A 256 -4.22 -5.42 -6.26
N GLU A 257 -5.07 -4.66 -6.95
CA GLU A 257 -4.92 -3.22 -7.07
C GLU A 257 -5.61 -2.44 -5.94
N GLY A 258 -6.72 -3.00 -5.39
CA GLY A 258 -7.54 -2.27 -4.41
C GLY A 258 -8.36 -3.14 -3.46
N GLY A 259 -8.38 -4.46 -3.64
CA GLY A 259 -9.36 -5.36 -3.03
C GLY A 259 -9.13 -5.78 -1.59
N LEU A 260 -8.00 -5.47 -0.96
CA LEU A 260 -7.66 -5.93 0.39
C LEU A 260 -8.43 -5.15 1.48
N TYR A 261 -8.88 -5.87 2.51
CA TYR A 261 -9.46 -5.33 3.74
C TYR A 261 -8.68 -5.87 4.94
N LEU A 262 -8.24 -4.97 5.82
CA LEU A 262 -7.45 -5.29 7.02
C LEU A 262 -7.90 -4.45 8.22
N LYS A 263 -7.49 -4.86 9.41
CA LYS A 263 -7.49 -4.00 10.61
C LYS A 263 -6.28 -3.09 10.61
N SER A 264 -6.40 -1.88 11.16
CA SER A 264 -5.29 -0.92 11.26
C SER A 264 -4.05 -1.50 11.96
N ARG A 265 -4.24 -2.30 13.02
CA ARG A 265 -3.15 -2.96 13.74
C ARG A 265 -2.41 -4.01 12.89
N ASP A 266 -3.12 -4.68 11.98
CA ASP A 266 -2.52 -5.68 11.08
C ASP A 266 -1.81 -4.97 9.90
N LEU A 267 -2.37 -3.86 9.41
CA LEU A 267 -1.66 -2.99 8.47
C LEU A 267 -0.35 -2.46 9.08
N ALA A 268 -0.37 -2.05 10.35
CA ALA A 268 0.83 -1.61 11.05
C ALA A 268 1.92 -2.69 11.16
N LYS A 269 1.55 -3.98 11.28
CA LYS A 269 2.53 -5.09 11.24
C LYS A 269 3.27 -5.14 9.91
N PHE A 270 2.57 -4.91 8.81
CA PHE A 270 3.19 -4.87 7.49
C PHE A 270 4.15 -3.68 7.35
N GLY A 271 3.77 -2.48 7.83
CA GLY A 271 4.68 -1.34 7.91
C GLY A 271 5.91 -1.63 8.77
N TYR A 272 5.72 -2.30 9.91
CA TYR A 272 6.80 -2.67 10.82
C TYR A 272 7.75 -3.72 10.23
N LEU A 273 7.24 -4.61 9.38
CA LEU A 273 8.07 -5.52 8.58
C LEU A 273 9.00 -4.74 7.64
N TYR A 274 8.50 -3.71 6.96
CA TYR A 274 9.32 -2.85 6.09
C TYR A 274 10.31 -2.00 6.88
N LEU A 275 9.91 -1.47 8.03
CA LEU A 275 10.78 -0.72 8.94
C LEU A 275 12.01 -1.54 9.37
N HIS A 276 11.87 -2.86 9.46
CA HIS A 276 12.95 -3.79 9.82
C HIS A 276 13.49 -4.59 8.63
N ASN A 277 13.50 -4.02 7.43
CA ASN A 277 14.09 -4.62 6.23
C ASN A 277 13.59 -6.05 5.94
N GLY A 278 12.29 -6.28 6.13
CA GLY A 278 11.67 -7.57 5.86
C GLY A 278 11.88 -8.64 6.92
N LYS A 279 12.47 -8.30 8.07
CA LYS A 279 12.60 -9.20 9.23
C LYS A 279 11.35 -9.18 10.10
N TRP A 280 11.01 -10.34 10.67
CA TRP A 280 9.97 -10.50 11.67
C TRP A 280 10.39 -11.52 12.71
N GLY A 281 10.69 -11.05 13.91
CA GLY A 281 11.36 -11.89 14.91
C GLY A 281 12.72 -12.37 14.40
N ASN A 282 12.92 -13.67 14.40
CA ASN A 282 14.15 -14.29 13.89
C ASN A 282 14.05 -14.69 12.40
N ASN A 283 12.94 -14.40 11.73
CA ASN A 283 12.70 -14.84 10.35
C ASN A 283 12.89 -13.68 9.36
N GLN A 284 13.55 -13.94 8.25
CA GLN A 284 13.55 -13.09 7.08
C GLN A 284 12.31 -13.42 6.24
N VAL A 285 11.28 -12.57 6.29
CA VAL A 285 10.00 -12.78 5.58
C VAL A 285 10.07 -12.23 4.16
N LEU A 286 10.58 -11.00 4.00
CA LEU A 286 10.90 -10.45 2.68
C LEU A 286 12.37 -10.68 2.35
N PRO A 287 12.78 -10.75 1.06
CA PRO A 287 14.20 -10.83 0.71
C PRO A 287 15.04 -9.75 1.39
N GLU A 288 16.28 -10.07 1.80
CA GLU A 288 17.16 -9.14 2.55
C GLU A 288 17.26 -7.74 1.93
N ASN A 289 17.34 -7.66 0.60
CA ASN A 289 17.50 -6.39 -0.10
C ASN A 289 16.19 -5.86 -0.71
N TRP A 290 15.03 -6.41 -0.33
CA TRP A 290 13.76 -6.02 -0.94
C TRP A 290 13.40 -4.57 -0.66
N VAL A 291 13.49 -4.17 0.61
CA VAL A 291 13.18 -2.80 1.04
C VAL A 291 14.21 -1.83 0.48
N GLU A 292 15.50 -2.17 0.56
CA GLU A 292 16.57 -1.37 -0.06
C GLU A 292 16.35 -1.19 -1.57
N ASN A 293 16.01 -2.26 -2.30
CA ASN A 293 15.72 -2.21 -3.73
C ASN A 293 14.48 -1.35 -4.07
N THR A 294 13.51 -1.26 -3.16
CA THR A 294 12.35 -0.36 -3.30
C THR A 294 12.81 1.10 -3.40
N GLU A 295 13.88 1.46 -2.69
CA GLU A 295 14.43 2.81 -2.60
C GLU A 295 15.63 3.06 -3.56
N ALA A 296 16.33 2.02 -3.98
CA ALA A 296 17.63 2.15 -4.66
C ALA A 296 17.55 2.76 -6.07
N LYS A 297 16.46 2.51 -6.80
CA LYS A 297 16.23 3.02 -8.16
C LYS A 297 14.82 3.58 -8.29
N PRO A 298 14.51 4.64 -7.54
CA PRO A 298 13.19 5.22 -7.58
C PRO A 298 12.97 5.97 -8.88
N VAL A 299 11.75 5.91 -9.41
CA VAL A 299 11.34 6.68 -10.58
C VAL A 299 10.72 8.01 -10.16
N ASP A 300 10.95 9.05 -10.97
CA ASP A 300 10.31 10.33 -10.77
C ASP A 300 8.82 10.23 -11.14
N THR A 301 7.96 10.81 -10.33
CA THR A 301 6.52 10.81 -10.56
C THR A 301 6.06 12.15 -11.15
N ILE A 302 4.78 12.24 -11.50
CA ILE A 302 4.16 13.51 -11.93
C ILE A 302 4.11 14.53 -10.79
N TRP A 303 4.29 14.12 -9.55
CA TRP A 303 4.40 15.00 -8.38
C TRP A 303 5.87 15.16 -7.97
N PRO A 304 6.49 16.32 -8.16
CA PRO A 304 7.95 16.49 -8.04
C PRO A 304 8.57 16.12 -6.67
N LYS A 305 7.73 16.07 -5.62
CA LYS A 305 8.18 15.73 -4.27
C LYS A 305 8.10 14.24 -3.96
N PHE A 306 7.45 13.46 -4.84
CA PHE A 306 7.30 12.03 -4.65
C PHE A 306 8.14 11.27 -5.68
N LYS A 307 8.76 10.20 -5.22
CA LYS A 307 9.30 9.17 -6.10
C LYS A 307 8.50 7.88 -5.90
N TYR A 308 8.71 6.90 -6.76
CA TYR A 308 7.99 5.64 -6.71
C TYR A 308 8.95 4.46 -6.88
N GLY A 309 8.76 3.39 -6.13
CA GLY A 309 9.53 2.16 -6.23
C GLY A 309 8.75 0.99 -5.67
N PHE A 310 8.69 -0.12 -6.37
CA PHE A 310 8.05 -1.38 -6.01
C PHE A 310 6.70 -1.24 -5.31
N GLN A 311 5.79 -0.46 -5.94
CA GLN A 311 4.43 -0.18 -5.46
C GLN A 311 4.37 0.59 -4.12
N TRP A 312 5.41 1.41 -3.86
CA TRP A 312 5.48 2.35 -2.75
C TRP A 312 5.76 3.76 -3.25
N TRP A 313 5.11 4.72 -2.64
CA TRP A 313 5.48 6.12 -2.73
C TRP A 313 6.65 6.40 -1.79
N LEU A 314 7.63 7.15 -2.26
CA LEU A 314 8.83 7.50 -1.53
C LEU A 314 8.81 9.01 -1.27
N MET A 315 8.81 9.39 0.01
CA MET A 315 8.70 10.76 0.47
C MET A 315 10.01 11.18 1.17
N PRO A 316 10.81 12.09 0.58
CA PRO A 316 12.01 12.57 1.26
C PRO A 316 11.64 13.41 2.48
N TYR A 317 12.37 13.26 3.57
CA TYR A 317 12.26 14.13 4.75
C TYR A 317 13.63 14.40 5.37
N GLY A 318 13.74 15.45 6.21
CA GLY A 318 15.01 15.87 6.73
C GLY A 318 16.04 16.16 5.63
N LYS A 319 17.28 15.78 5.84
CA LYS A 319 18.34 16.01 4.85
C LYS A 319 18.53 14.88 3.86
N ASN A 320 18.43 13.64 4.30
CA ASN A 320 18.77 12.45 3.50
C ASN A 320 17.91 11.22 3.87
N HIS A 321 16.73 11.41 4.46
CA HIS A 321 15.87 10.30 4.85
C HIS A 321 14.71 10.13 3.88
N THR A 322 14.22 8.93 3.75
CA THR A 322 13.07 8.56 2.93
C THR A 322 12.02 7.89 3.81
N ALA A 323 10.80 8.40 3.74
CA ALA A 323 9.64 7.69 4.28
C ALA A 323 9.02 6.83 3.18
N LEU A 324 8.62 5.61 3.54
CA LEU A 324 7.80 4.76 2.68
C LEU A 324 6.32 5.06 2.95
N LEU A 325 5.57 5.31 1.89
CA LEU A 325 4.14 5.55 1.96
C LEU A 325 3.40 4.54 1.09
N ALA A 326 2.53 3.75 1.70
CA ALA A 326 1.44 3.08 1.01
C ALA A 326 0.17 3.94 1.14
N SER A 327 -0.42 4.32 0.00
CA SER A 327 -1.56 5.24 -0.04
C SER A 327 -2.71 4.64 -0.83
N GLY A 328 -3.93 4.76 -0.29
CA GLY A 328 -5.17 4.31 -0.92
C GLY A 328 -6.24 5.39 -0.93
N LEU A 329 -7.15 5.28 -1.89
CA LEU A 329 -8.28 6.18 -2.06
C LEU A 329 -9.08 6.27 -0.75
N GLY A 330 -9.59 7.45 -0.44
CA GLY A 330 -10.43 7.68 0.75
C GLY A 330 -9.68 8.00 2.02
N GLY A 331 -8.33 7.98 2.02
CA GLY A 331 -7.55 8.34 3.20
C GLY A 331 -6.78 7.21 3.85
N GLN A 332 -6.72 6.04 3.18
CA GLN A 332 -5.86 4.94 3.61
C GLN A 332 -4.40 5.38 3.48
N ARG A 333 -3.66 5.36 4.58
CA ARG A 333 -2.22 5.66 4.59
C ARG A 333 -1.51 4.80 5.59
N MET A 334 -0.39 4.24 5.17
CA MET A 334 0.61 3.66 6.05
C MET A 334 1.93 4.34 5.74
N ILE A 335 2.48 5.03 6.73
CA ILE A 335 3.72 5.79 6.63
C ILE A 335 4.76 5.10 7.51
N VAL A 336 5.88 4.73 6.92
CA VAL A 336 7.03 4.16 7.62
C VAL A 336 8.15 5.18 7.62
N LEU A 337 8.66 5.53 8.80
CA LEU A 337 9.74 6.48 9.02
C LEU A 337 10.92 5.73 9.68
N PRO A 338 11.82 5.13 8.90
CA PRO A 338 12.84 4.22 9.43
C PRO A 338 13.74 4.87 10.48
N GLU A 339 14.21 6.08 10.22
CA GLU A 339 15.15 6.79 11.12
C GLU A 339 14.53 7.22 12.45
N LEU A 340 13.20 7.21 12.53
CA LEU A 340 12.45 7.59 13.73
C LEU A 340 11.82 6.39 14.44
N ASP A 341 11.98 5.20 13.87
CA ASP A 341 11.32 3.97 14.32
C ASP A 341 9.79 4.15 14.47
N ILE A 342 9.16 4.76 13.44
CA ILE A 342 7.73 5.07 13.45
C ILE A 342 7.02 4.35 12.30
N VAL A 343 5.89 3.73 12.63
CA VAL A 343 4.85 3.36 11.67
C VAL A 343 3.55 4.07 12.05
N ALA A 344 3.01 4.87 11.14
CA ALA A 344 1.73 5.54 11.32
C ALA A 344 0.71 5.03 10.30
N VAL A 345 -0.49 4.72 10.78
CA VAL A 345 -1.60 4.22 9.97
C VAL A 345 -2.78 5.15 10.13
N PHE A 346 -3.38 5.51 9.00
CA PHE A 346 -4.64 6.24 8.93
C PHE A 346 -5.60 5.45 8.05
N THR A 347 -6.84 5.37 8.46
CA THR A 347 -7.94 4.82 7.68
C THR A 347 -9.04 5.86 7.54
N GLY A 348 -9.79 5.86 6.45
CA GLY A 348 -10.87 6.80 6.22
C GLY A 348 -11.64 6.51 4.94
N TRP A 349 -12.73 7.24 4.72
CA TRP A 349 -13.52 7.13 3.50
C TRP A 349 -13.92 8.51 2.97
N ASN A 350 -12.89 9.37 2.80
CA ASN A 350 -13.06 10.73 2.26
C ASN A 350 -12.80 10.74 0.76
N ILE A 351 -13.80 10.38 -0.03
CA ILE A 351 -13.66 10.20 -1.49
C ILE A 351 -13.81 11.54 -2.23
N TYR A 352 -14.79 12.35 -1.87
CA TYR A 352 -15.17 13.54 -2.62
C TYR A 352 -15.06 14.84 -1.82
N GLU A 353 -14.89 14.71 -0.51
CA GLU A 353 -14.90 15.85 0.38
C GLU A 353 -13.55 16.56 0.42
N LYS A 354 -13.61 17.87 0.61
CA LYS A 354 -12.43 18.71 0.88
C LYS A 354 -12.73 19.60 2.09
N PRO A 355 -11.74 19.85 2.94
CA PRO A 355 -10.35 19.43 2.85
C PRO A 355 -10.16 17.94 3.09
N ALA A 356 -8.98 17.42 2.75
CA ALA A 356 -8.61 16.03 2.95
C ALA A 356 -7.24 15.95 3.64
N LEU A 357 -7.07 14.96 4.51
CA LEU A 357 -5.74 14.64 5.05
C LEU A 357 -4.79 14.34 3.89
N ASP A 358 -3.75 15.14 3.70
CA ASP A 358 -2.69 14.84 2.75
C ASP A 358 -1.53 14.08 3.41
N SER A 359 -0.74 13.37 2.59
CA SER A 359 0.31 12.51 3.08
C SER A 359 1.50 13.27 3.69
N TRP A 360 1.79 14.48 3.17
CA TRP A 360 2.85 15.33 3.73
C TRP A 360 2.47 15.87 5.11
N MET A 361 1.21 16.30 5.24
CA MET A 361 0.69 16.72 6.55
C MET A 361 0.77 15.57 7.54
N ALA A 362 0.27 14.38 7.18
CA ALA A 362 0.29 13.21 8.05
C ALA A 362 1.72 12.87 8.49
N MET A 363 2.68 12.82 7.55
CA MET A 363 4.08 12.56 7.83
C MET A 363 4.68 13.62 8.76
N ASN A 364 4.52 14.91 8.43
CA ASN A 364 5.11 16.00 9.22
C ASN A 364 4.55 16.04 10.65
N LYS A 365 3.24 15.77 10.83
CA LYS A 365 2.65 15.65 12.16
C LYS A 365 3.30 14.55 13.01
N MET A 366 3.73 13.44 12.40
CA MET A 366 4.47 12.39 13.11
C MET A 366 5.87 12.83 13.46
N ILE A 367 6.57 13.49 12.52
CA ILE A 367 7.92 14.03 12.75
C ILE A 367 7.91 15.11 13.85
N ASP A 368 6.99 16.08 13.75
CA ASP A 368 6.85 17.18 14.70
C ASP A 368 6.46 16.70 16.12
N ALA A 369 5.87 15.51 16.24
CA ALA A 369 5.54 14.91 17.52
C ALA A 369 6.74 14.21 18.19
N VAL A 370 7.86 14.03 17.52
CA VAL A 370 9.08 13.49 18.11
C VAL A 370 9.69 14.55 19.03
N ILE A 371 10.01 14.15 20.26
CA ILE A 371 10.73 15.00 21.23
C ILE A 371 12.22 14.80 20.97
N ASP A 372 12.91 15.86 20.49
CA ASP A 372 14.38 15.86 20.41
C ASP A 372 14.96 15.73 21.82
N GLU A 373 15.94 14.82 22.00
CA GLU A 373 16.68 14.66 23.25
C GLU A 373 17.64 15.81 23.53
#